data_312f02f0a1fd233c5b9014e24e7e8789
#
_entry.id   312f02f0a1fd233c5b9014e24e7e8789
#
_cell.length_a   1.000
_cell.length_b   1.000
_cell.length_c   1.000
_cell.angle_alpha   90.00
_cell.angle_beta   90.00
_cell.angle_gamma   90.00
#
_symmetry.space_group_name_H-M   'P 1'
#
loop_
_entity.id
_entity.type
_entity.pdbx_description
1 polymer ?
#
loop_
_entity_poly.entity_id
_entity_poly.type
_entity_poly.pdbx_seq_one_letter_code
_entity_poly.pdbx_strand_id
1 'polypeptide(L)'
;MEQQADPRAASVTAGDPRPHPAWPGHGTVPIVSSKAERHAARERVSAYHQSQLAELLSHVGAAIDRYRAGEIDAYATDETLHHYHRAAGELWKFCFARGGGTHAELIAGVLDRMTASAEAIDWWERATPQRRQ
;
A
#
# COMPACT_ATOMS: atom_id res chain seq x y z
N MET A 1 -26.27 -40.95 -20.88
CA MET A 1 -25.76 -40.68 -20.71
C MET A 1 -25.39 -40.22 -20.25
N GLU A 2 -25.36 -40.08 -19.75
CA GLU A 2 -24.98 -39.56 -19.34
C GLU A 2 -24.61 -39.19 -18.67
N GLN A 3 -24.61 -39.26 -18.39
CA GLN A 3 -24.24 -38.87 -17.75
C GLN A 3 -23.60 -38.62 -17.22
N GLN A 4 -23.51 -38.52 -16.97
CA GLN A 4 -22.87 -38.26 -16.38
C GLN A 4 -22.46 -37.58 -16.04
N ALA A 5 -22.77 -37.36 -15.92
CA ALA A 5 -22.33 -36.58 -15.49
C ALA A 5 -22.16 -36.24 -14.77
N ASP A 6 -22.11 -36.22 -14.11
CA ASP A 6 -21.84 -35.77 -13.30
C ASP A 6 -21.49 -35.74 -12.43
N PRO A 7 -21.60 -36.16 -12.24
CA PRO A 7 -21.42 -36.13 -11.31
C PRO A 7 -20.43 -35.66 -10.92
N ARG A 8 -20.15 -35.12 -10.93
CA ARG A 8 -19.26 -34.50 -10.70
C ARG A 8 -19.42 -33.44 -10.61
N ALA A 9 -19.79 -33.31 -10.74
CA ALA A 9 -19.93 -32.25 -10.79
C ALA A 9 -20.34 -31.91 -9.62
N ALA A 10 -20.79 -32.40 -9.33
CA ALA A 10 -21.22 -32.06 -8.30
C ALA A 10 -20.39 -32.14 -7.36
N SER A 11 -20.20 -32.32 -7.50
CA SER A 11 -19.49 -32.28 -6.65
C SER A 11 -18.96 -31.64 -6.28
N VAL A 12 -19.21 -31.25 -6.32
CA VAL A 12 -18.63 -30.67 -5.92
C VAL A 12 -18.74 -30.18 -5.39
N THR A 13 -19.12 -30.07 -5.25
CA THR A 13 -19.06 -29.59 -4.79
C THR A 13 -18.89 -29.43 -4.17
N ALA A 14 -19.21 -29.60 -4.08
CA ALA A 14 -18.93 -29.41 -3.47
C ALA A 14 -18.64 -29.09 -2.92
N GLY A 15 -18.81 -28.99 -2.82
CA GLY A 15 -18.31 -28.63 -2.18
C GLY A 15 -18.46 -28.28 -1.57
N ASP A 16 -18.86 -28.31 -1.45
CA ASP A 16 -18.92 -28.03 -0.79
C ASP A 16 -19.02 -27.48 -0.41
N PRO A 17 -19.51 -27.44 -0.42
CA PRO A 17 -19.52 -26.83 -0.03
C PRO A 17 -19.68 -26.59 0.69
N ARG A 18 -19.79 -26.64 1.19
CA ARG A 18 -19.84 -26.54 1.96
C ARG A 18 -19.63 -26.24 2.68
N PRO A 19 -19.72 -26.13 3.04
CA PRO A 19 -19.38 -25.71 3.79
C PRO A 19 -19.19 -25.87 4.51
N HIS A 20 -18.95 -25.76 4.93
CA HIS A 20 -18.65 -25.98 5.79
C HIS A 20 -18.76 -25.49 6.66
N PRO A 21 -18.89 -25.59 7.04
CA PRO A 21 -19.09 -25.19 7.95
C PRO A 21 -18.39 -24.81 8.60
N ALA A 22 -18.46 -24.42 8.81
CA ALA A 22 -18.00 -23.91 9.47
C ALA A 22 -17.21 -24.32 10.27
N TRP A 23 -16.60 -24.33 10.43
CA TRP A 23 -15.84 -24.65 11.09
C TRP A 23 -15.25 -23.69 11.62
N PRO A 24 -15.53 -23.43 12.45
CA PRO A 24 -15.17 -22.52 13.17
C PRO A 24 -13.86 -22.29 13.14
N GLY A 25 -13.41 -22.41 13.64
CA GLY A 25 -12.22 -22.14 13.73
C GLY A 25 -11.60 -21.91 12.61
N HIS A 26 -11.96 -22.14 11.95
CA HIS A 26 -11.40 -22.07 10.89
C HIS A 26 -11.05 -20.91 10.62
N GLY A 27 -11.61 -20.28 10.89
CA GLY A 27 -11.35 -19.07 10.53
C GLY A 27 -10.18 -18.57 11.00
N THR A 28 -9.70 -18.98 11.78
CA THR A 28 -8.70 -18.40 12.29
C THR A 28 -7.55 -18.58 11.62
N VAL A 29 -7.51 -19.18 10.97
CA VAL A 29 -6.41 -19.44 10.50
C VAL A 29 -5.87 -18.80 9.64
N PRO A 30 -5.29 -18.39 9.33
CA PRO A 30 -4.83 -17.67 8.56
C PRO A 30 -4.09 -17.86 7.82
N ILE A 31 -4.06 -17.85 7.83
CA ILE A 31 -3.38 -18.08 7.39
C ILE A 31 -2.77 -18.00 6.19
N VAL A 32 -2.90 -18.57 5.29
CA VAL A 32 -2.28 -18.49 4.05
C VAL A 32 -3.18 -17.79 3.12
N SER A 33 -2.83 -16.65 2.67
CA SER A 33 -3.62 -15.95 1.70
C SER A 33 -3.39 -16.59 0.34
N SER A 34 -4.37 -16.45 -0.53
CA SER A 34 -4.24 -16.95 -1.88
C SER A 34 -3.28 -16.10 -2.68
N LYS A 35 -2.84 -16.65 -3.80
CA LYS A 35 -1.99 -15.91 -4.70
C LYS A 35 -2.67 -14.64 -5.20
N ALA A 36 -3.98 -14.75 -5.48
CA ALA A 36 -4.73 -13.58 -5.93
C ALA A 36 -4.80 -12.52 -4.86
N GLU A 37 -4.96 -12.93 -3.60
CA GLU A 37 -5.00 -11.99 -2.49
C GLU A 37 -3.67 -11.29 -2.30
N ARG A 38 -2.57 -12.03 -2.43
CA ARG A 38 -1.26 -11.42 -2.31
C ARG A 38 -1.00 -10.44 -3.44
N HIS A 39 -1.43 -10.80 -4.65
CA HIS A 39 -1.28 -9.91 -5.78
C HIS A 39 -2.08 -8.63 -5.58
N ALA A 40 -3.31 -8.75 -5.12
CA ALA A 40 -4.16 -7.59 -4.87
C ALA A 40 -3.54 -6.68 -3.81
N ALA A 41 -2.95 -7.29 -2.78
CA ALA A 41 -2.31 -6.50 -1.73
C ALA A 41 -1.13 -5.71 -2.29
N ARG A 42 -0.31 -6.37 -3.12
CA ARG A 42 0.84 -5.68 -3.72
C ARG A 42 0.38 -4.56 -4.64
N GLU A 43 -0.69 -4.78 -5.39
CA GLU A 43 -1.23 -3.73 -6.25
C GLU A 43 -1.74 -2.56 -5.42
N ARG A 44 -2.38 -2.86 -4.31
CA ARG A 44 -2.89 -1.83 -3.42
C ARG A 44 -1.76 -0.96 -2.87
N VAL A 45 -0.68 -1.62 -2.41
CA VAL A 45 0.46 -0.90 -1.85
C VAL A 45 1.16 -0.09 -2.94
N SER A 46 1.30 -0.68 -4.13
CA SER A 46 1.95 -0.01 -5.24
C SER A 46 1.18 1.25 -5.65
N ALA A 47 -0.14 1.16 -5.70
CA ALA A 47 -0.97 2.32 -6.05
C ALA A 47 -0.82 3.42 -5.00
N TYR A 48 -0.81 3.04 -3.71
CA TYR A 48 -0.61 4.00 -2.64
C TYR A 48 0.76 4.68 -2.77
N HIS A 49 1.79 3.87 -2.98
CA HIS A 49 3.15 4.39 -3.10
C HIS A 49 3.23 5.40 -4.24
N GLN A 50 2.67 5.05 -5.38
CA GLN A 50 2.74 5.93 -6.53
C GLN A 50 1.98 7.23 -6.29
N SER A 51 0.80 7.17 -5.69
CA SER A 51 0.03 8.37 -5.46
C SER A 51 0.70 9.29 -4.44
N GLN A 52 1.30 8.71 -3.40
CA GLN A 52 1.99 9.52 -2.41
C GLN A 52 3.28 10.11 -2.96
N LEU A 53 3.97 9.35 -3.80
CA LEU A 53 5.17 9.85 -4.45
C LEU A 53 4.83 11.04 -5.33
N ALA A 54 3.70 10.97 -6.03
CA ALA A 54 3.26 12.08 -6.87
C ALA A 54 2.99 13.33 -6.03
N GLU A 55 2.43 13.15 -4.84
CA GLU A 55 2.22 14.27 -3.94
C GLU A 55 3.55 14.91 -3.53
N LEU A 56 4.53 14.06 -3.20
CA LEU A 56 5.84 14.57 -2.81
C LEU A 56 6.49 15.32 -3.97
N LEU A 57 6.34 14.79 -5.18
CA LEU A 57 6.93 15.43 -6.35
C LEU A 57 6.30 16.78 -6.65
N SER A 58 5.05 17.00 -6.24
CA SER A 58 4.44 18.30 -6.45
C SER A 58 5.16 19.40 -5.68
N HIS A 59 5.74 19.06 -4.53
CA HIS A 59 6.55 20.03 -3.79
C HIS A 59 7.80 20.40 -4.56
N VAL A 60 8.41 19.41 -5.21
CA VAL A 60 9.61 19.66 -6.00
C VAL A 60 9.27 20.54 -7.21
N GLY A 61 8.15 20.21 -7.86
CA GLY A 61 7.72 21.00 -9.02
C GLY A 61 7.47 22.45 -8.66
N ALA A 62 6.81 22.67 -7.52
CA ALA A 62 6.56 24.03 -7.07
C ALA A 62 7.87 24.78 -6.79
N ALA A 63 8.85 24.10 -6.18
CA ALA A 63 10.12 24.71 -5.89
C ALA A 63 10.87 25.07 -7.16
N ILE A 64 10.83 24.19 -8.16
CA ILE A 64 11.48 24.46 -9.44
C ILE A 64 10.84 25.68 -10.11
N ASP A 65 9.51 25.76 -10.05
CA ASP A 65 8.82 26.91 -10.62
C ASP A 65 9.22 28.21 -9.93
N ARG A 66 9.32 28.17 -8.62
CA ARG A 66 9.73 29.36 -7.87
C ARG A 66 11.17 29.74 -8.16
N TYR A 67 12.03 28.74 -8.35
CA TYR A 67 13.41 29.00 -8.73
C TYR A 67 13.47 29.67 -10.08
N ARG A 68 12.71 29.18 -11.04
CA ARG A 68 12.70 29.77 -12.38
C ARG A 68 12.14 31.18 -12.38
N ALA A 69 11.23 31.44 -11.44
CA ALA A 69 10.65 32.78 -11.32
C ALA A 69 11.56 33.72 -10.52
N GLY A 70 12.67 33.23 -10.02
CA GLY A 70 13.58 34.08 -9.26
C GLY A 70 13.14 34.30 -7.82
N GLU A 71 12.18 33.54 -7.34
CA GLU A 71 11.66 33.72 -5.97
C GLU A 71 12.54 33.06 -4.91
N ILE A 72 13.21 32.00 -5.28
CA ILE A 72 14.15 31.32 -4.38
C ILE A 72 15.43 31.03 -5.15
N ASP A 73 16.51 30.85 -4.41
CA ASP A 73 17.78 30.59 -5.06
C ASP A 73 18.04 29.09 -5.20
N ALA A 74 19.17 28.75 -5.79
CA ALA A 74 19.51 27.35 -6.02
C ALA A 74 19.67 26.58 -4.72
N TYR A 75 20.15 27.23 -3.68
CA TYR A 75 20.34 26.55 -2.40
C TYR A 75 19.01 26.15 -1.80
N ALA A 76 18.02 27.04 -1.84
CA ALA A 76 16.70 26.74 -1.31
C ALA A 76 16.05 25.63 -2.11
N THR A 77 16.27 25.64 -3.44
CA THR A 77 15.72 24.60 -4.31
C THR A 77 16.34 23.25 -3.97
N ASP A 78 17.67 23.24 -3.80
CA ASP A 78 18.39 22.02 -3.44
C ASP A 78 17.91 21.46 -2.10
N GLU A 79 17.62 22.34 -1.17
CA GLU A 79 17.11 21.91 0.12
C GLU A 79 15.77 21.20 -0.01
N THR A 80 14.92 21.68 -0.89
CA THR A 80 13.65 21.01 -1.14
C THR A 80 13.88 19.61 -1.71
N LEU A 81 14.89 19.44 -2.56
CA LEU A 81 15.21 18.12 -3.09
C LEU A 81 15.68 17.18 -2.00
N HIS A 82 16.47 17.67 -1.06
CA HIS A 82 16.89 16.85 0.06
C HIS A 82 15.70 16.46 0.92
N HIS A 83 14.77 17.38 1.12
CA HIS A 83 13.57 17.08 1.89
C HIS A 83 12.76 16.00 1.15
N TYR A 84 12.64 16.14 -0.16
CA TYR A 84 11.95 15.13 -0.96
C TYR A 84 12.57 13.76 -0.77
N HIS A 85 13.89 13.69 -0.81
CA HIS A 85 14.59 12.41 -0.64
C HIS A 85 14.29 11.77 0.70
N ARG A 86 14.27 12.57 1.76
CA ARG A 86 13.95 12.04 3.08
C ARG A 86 12.51 11.52 3.12
N ALA A 87 11.60 12.30 2.58
CA ALA A 87 10.19 11.92 2.59
C ALA A 87 9.95 10.66 1.75
N ALA A 88 10.57 10.61 0.58
CA ALA A 88 10.43 9.45 -0.29
C ALA A 88 11.01 8.21 0.37
N GLY A 89 12.11 8.38 1.12
CA GLY A 89 12.72 7.27 1.84
C GLY A 89 11.82 6.73 2.94
N GLU A 90 11.17 7.63 3.69
CA GLU A 90 10.26 7.21 4.73
C GLU A 90 9.04 6.51 4.15
N LEU A 91 8.53 7.02 3.05
CA LEU A 91 7.42 6.39 2.36
C LEU A 91 7.80 4.99 1.88
N TRP A 92 9.00 4.86 1.30
CA TRP A 92 9.46 3.57 0.82
C TRP A 92 9.57 2.57 1.95
N LYS A 93 10.11 2.99 3.08
CA LYS A 93 10.22 2.11 4.25
C LYS A 93 8.85 1.62 4.70
N PHE A 94 7.89 2.52 4.74
CA PHE A 94 6.54 2.16 5.14
C PHE A 94 5.97 1.10 4.20
N CYS A 95 6.16 1.29 2.90
CA CYS A 95 5.55 0.40 1.92
C CYS A 95 6.29 -0.93 1.74
N PHE A 96 7.62 -0.91 1.83
CA PHE A 96 8.40 -2.06 1.36
C PHE A 96 9.53 -2.53 2.26
N ALA A 97 9.87 -1.81 3.29
CA ALA A 97 11.13 -2.10 3.98
C ALA A 97 11.22 -3.49 4.57
N ARG A 98 10.09 -4.03 4.99
CA ARG A 98 10.13 -5.35 5.58
C ARG A 98 10.10 -6.45 4.55
N GLY A 99 9.79 -6.10 3.32
CA GLY A 99 9.80 -7.07 2.24
C GLY A 99 8.88 -8.24 2.47
N GLY A 100 8.89 -9.17 1.56
CA GLY A 100 8.10 -10.36 1.70
C GLY A 100 6.62 -10.15 1.39
N GLY A 101 5.95 -11.23 1.09
CA GLY A 101 4.57 -11.17 0.68
C GLY A 101 3.62 -10.73 1.78
N THR A 102 3.90 -11.16 3.00
CA THR A 102 3.00 -10.82 4.09
C THR A 102 3.06 -9.36 4.46
N HIS A 103 4.18 -8.71 4.18
CA HIS A 103 4.27 -7.29 4.47
C HIS A 103 3.28 -6.48 3.63
N ALA A 104 3.15 -6.84 2.36
CA ALA A 104 2.21 -6.13 1.49
C ALA A 104 0.79 -6.26 2.02
N GLU A 105 0.43 -7.45 2.50
CA GLU A 105 -0.90 -7.65 3.05
C GLU A 105 -1.12 -6.86 4.32
N LEU A 106 -0.10 -6.78 5.15
CA LEU A 106 -0.18 -6.00 6.37
C LEU A 106 -0.40 -4.52 6.05
N ILE A 107 0.40 -4.00 5.13
CA ILE A 107 0.28 -2.60 4.76
C ILE A 107 -1.05 -2.33 4.08
N ALA A 108 -1.51 -3.22 3.21
CA ALA A 108 -2.81 -3.05 2.57
C ALA A 108 -3.91 -2.95 3.63
N GLY A 109 -3.82 -3.76 4.68
CA GLY A 109 -4.77 -3.68 5.78
C GLY A 109 -4.70 -2.35 6.53
N VAL A 110 -3.49 -1.85 6.74
CA VAL A 110 -3.32 -0.54 7.37
C VAL A 110 -3.97 0.55 6.50
N LEU A 111 -3.74 0.48 5.20
CA LEU A 111 -4.30 1.47 4.28
C LEU A 111 -5.82 1.43 4.29
N ASP A 112 -6.39 0.24 4.35
CA ASP A 112 -7.84 0.12 4.39
C ASP A 112 -8.39 0.73 5.67
N ARG A 113 -7.73 0.52 6.79
CA ARG A 113 -8.16 1.10 8.05
C ARG A 113 -8.06 2.61 8.02
N MET A 114 -6.98 3.13 7.43
CA MET A 114 -6.83 4.58 7.30
C MET A 114 -7.94 5.18 6.47
N THR A 115 -8.28 4.51 5.37
CA THR A 115 -9.37 4.98 4.52
C THR A 115 -10.69 4.99 5.29
N ALA A 116 -10.94 3.94 6.05
CA ALA A 116 -12.18 3.83 6.80
C ALA A 116 -12.29 4.90 7.87
N SER A 117 -11.17 5.32 8.45
CA SER A 117 -11.17 6.35 9.49
C SER A 117 -10.88 7.74 8.94
N ALA A 118 -10.74 7.87 7.64
CA ALA A 118 -10.42 9.12 6.98
C ALA A 118 -9.09 9.72 7.44
N GLU A 119 -8.18 8.86 7.84
CA GLU A 119 -6.86 9.29 8.23
C GLU A 119 -5.91 9.28 7.03
N ALA A 120 -4.93 10.16 7.07
CA ALA A 120 -3.93 10.21 6.02
C ALA A 120 -2.60 10.57 6.64
N ILE A 121 -1.53 10.06 6.07
CA ILE A 121 -0.19 10.40 6.51
C ILE A 121 0.34 11.47 5.58
N ASP A 122 0.80 12.56 6.16
CA ASP A 122 1.46 13.61 5.38
C ASP A 122 2.95 13.31 5.39
N TRP A 123 3.42 12.67 4.34
CA TRP A 123 4.81 12.22 4.28
C TRP A 123 5.80 13.38 4.19
N TRP A 124 5.38 14.47 3.58
CA TRP A 124 6.25 15.64 3.50
C TRP A 124 6.49 16.20 4.89
N GLU A 125 5.41 16.40 5.62
CA GLU A 125 5.51 16.97 6.96
C GLU A 125 6.24 16.02 7.90
N ARG A 126 6.00 14.73 7.74
CA ARG A 126 6.61 13.73 8.61
C ARG A 126 8.12 13.70 8.46
N ALA A 127 8.62 14.06 7.27
CA ALA A 127 10.06 14.06 7.01
C ALA A 127 10.70 15.38 7.39
N THR A 128 9.93 16.37 7.82
CA THR A 128 10.47 17.64 8.22
C THR A 128 11.33 17.45 9.47
N PRO A 129 12.57 17.96 9.46
CA PRO A 129 13.44 17.78 10.61
C PRO A 129 12.85 18.39 11.87
N GLN A 130 12.93 17.66 12.95
CA GLN A 130 12.44 18.15 14.23
C GLN A 130 13.48 19.08 14.83
N ARG A 131 12.99 20.24 15.28
CA ARG A 131 13.90 21.13 15.91
C ARG A 131 14.07 20.71 17.35
N ARG A 132 15.30 20.61 17.79
CA ARG A 132 15.51 20.22 19.12
C ARG A 132 15.37 21.40 20.00
N GLN A 133 14.75 21.28 21.10
CA GLN A 133 14.55 22.42 22.00
C GLN A 133 15.62 22.50 23.06
#